data_f0744e095baa95f04039720d10338e0b
#
_entry.id   f0744e095baa95f04039720d10338e0b
#
_cell.length_a   1.000
_cell.length_b   1.000
_cell.length_c   1.000
_cell.angle_alpha   90.00
_cell.angle_beta   90.00
_cell.angle_gamma   90.00
#
_symmetry.space_group_name_H-M   'P 1'
#
loop_
_entity.id
_entity.type
_entity.pdbx_description
1 polymer ?
#
loop_
_entity_poly.entity_id
_entity_poly.type
_entity_poly.pdbx_seq_one_letter_code
_entity_poly.pdbx_strand_id
1 'polypeptide(L)'
;MPSNPTYFNTVQELNDFLREVLIDNSILNTDRHLNCGQTKYISLKRSPTDKFLRSLKCEDLSCPPCRSDIVGKHTHKISDYISSQSDPPSRTLLITLTLSHSTQHPFKYLYDGIKSSISHMKNSYGWRKLKTDLKHRFHFDRIETKVSPHTGFNVHCHQVFECEDNSIPITDLKPRIHSLWSKSLSHNKLRPVSPQYGIDIKEGDGFETYGLKQEQNQKMM
;
A
#
# COMPACT_ATOMS: atom_id res chain seq x y z
N MET A 1 -31.91 5.53 13.56
CA MET A 1 -31.52 6.85 12.98
C MET A 1 -30.04 7.00 13.22
N PRO A 2 -29.21 7.23 12.23
CA PRO A 2 -27.79 7.46 12.48
C PRO A 2 -27.64 8.78 13.21
N SER A 3 -26.95 8.74 14.35
CA SER A 3 -26.55 9.88 15.15
C SER A 3 -25.74 10.86 14.29
N ASN A 4 -25.87 12.14 14.61
CA ASN A 4 -25.18 13.26 13.99
C ASN A 4 -23.75 12.96 13.58
N PRO A 5 -23.26 13.51 12.46
CA PRO A 5 -21.88 13.34 12.07
C PRO A 5 -20.99 13.86 13.21
N THR A 6 -20.11 12.98 13.69
CA THR A 6 -19.11 13.33 14.69
C THR A 6 -18.11 14.26 14.04
N TYR A 7 -18.09 15.54 14.45
CA TYR A 7 -17.08 16.49 13.99
C TYR A 7 -15.83 16.34 14.87
N PHE A 8 -14.70 16.14 14.25
CA PHE A 8 -13.39 16.13 14.92
C PHE A 8 -12.79 17.52 14.84
N ASN A 9 -12.35 18.07 15.97
CA ASN A 9 -11.76 19.41 16.05
C ASN A 9 -10.25 19.37 15.76
N THR A 10 -9.64 18.20 15.88
CA THR A 10 -8.21 18.02 15.65
C THR A 10 -7.93 16.77 14.85
N VAL A 11 -6.80 16.76 14.14
CA VAL A 11 -6.27 15.54 13.48
C VAL A 11 -6.00 14.43 14.48
N GLN A 12 -5.63 14.78 15.72
CA GLN A 12 -5.39 13.80 16.79
C GLN A 12 -6.68 13.09 17.18
N GLU A 13 -7.77 13.80 17.38
CA GLU A 13 -9.08 13.21 17.72
C GLU A 13 -9.57 12.26 16.60
N LEU A 14 -9.41 12.67 15.34
CA LEU A 14 -9.72 11.80 14.20
C LEU A 14 -8.87 10.53 14.21
N ASN A 15 -7.58 10.66 14.45
CA ASN A 15 -6.65 9.51 14.49
C ASN A 15 -6.97 8.57 15.64
N ASP A 16 -7.33 9.09 16.81
CA ASP A 16 -7.70 8.28 17.98
C ASP A 16 -9.02 7.54 17.73
N PHE A 17 -10.02 8.21 17.16
CA PHE A 17 -11.28 7.59 16.75
C PHE A 17 -11.04 6.48 15.70
N LEU A 18 -10.27 6.76 14.64
CA LEU A 18 -9.95 5.77 13.62
C LEU A 18 -9.21 4.56 14.20
N ARG A 19 -8.32 4.79 15.17
CA ARG A 19 -7.61 3.73 15.88
C ARG A 19 -8.58 2.83 16.66
N GLU A 20 -9.51 3.42 17.41
CA GLU A 20 -10.52 2.68 18.16
C GLU A 20 -11.39 1.83 17.23
N VAL A 21 -11.91 2.42 16.16
CA VAL A 21 -12.71 1.69 15.17
C VAL A 21 -11.93 0.52 14.55
N LEU A 22 -10.65 0.70 14.26
CA LEU A 22 -9.81 -0.36 13.69
C LEU A 22 -9.50 -1.48 14.70
N ILE A 23 -9.38 -1.15 15.97
CA ILE A 23 -9.20 -2.11 17.06
C ILE A 23 -10.50 -2.91 17.27
N ASP A 24 -11.65 -2.23 17.39
CA ASP A 24 -12.95 -2.86 17.61
C ASP A 24 -13.35 -3.82 16.49
N ASN A 25 -12.91 -3.52 15.27
CA ASN A 25 -13.10 -4.42 14.12
C ASN A 25 -11.99 -5.46 13.95
N SER A 26 -11.12 -5.65 14.94
CA SER A 26 -10.01 -6.61 14.93
C SER A 26 -9.04 -6.44 13.75
N ILE A 27 -8.97 -5.25 13.18
CA ILE A 27 -8.04 -4.91 12.09
C ILE A 27 -6.65 -4.65 12.65
N LEU A 28 -6.60 -4.02 13.85
CA LEU A 28 -5.37 -3.76 14.58
C LEU A 28 -5.24 -4.73 15.77
N ASN A 29 -4.02 -5.14 16.05
CA ASN A 29 -3.69 -5.89 17.26
C ASN A 29 -3.74 -4.95 18.47
N THR A 30 -4.61 -5.27 19.44
CA THR A 30 -4.89 -4.41 20.59
C THR A 30 -3.65 -4.03 21.38
N ASP A 31 -2.81 -4.99 21.76
CA ASP A 31 -1.66 -4.72 22.66
C ASP A 31 -0.60 -3.83 22.02
N ARG A 32 -0.34 -4.05 20.73
CA ARG A 32 0.67 -3.30 20.00
C ARG A 32 0.19 -1.91 19.60
N HIS A 33 -1.08 -1.79 19.25
CA HIS A 33 -1.64 -0.55 18.70
C HIS A 33 -2.15 0.40 19.76
N LEU A 34 -2.65 -0.08 20.90
CA LEU A 34 -3.03 0.76 22.04
C LEU A 34 -1.87 1.59 22.58
N ASN A 35 -0.66 1.04 22.53
CA ASN A 35 0.55 1.75 23.00
C ASN A 35 1.22 2.58 21.89
N CYS A 36 0.69 2.58 20.66
CA CYS A 36 1.30 3.30 19.56
C CYS A 36 1.17 4.82 19.76
N GLY A 37 2.27 5.52 19.58
CA GLY A 37 2.37 6.97 19.80
C GLY A 37 2.65 7.36 21.24
N GLN A 38 2.55 6.44 22.21
CA GLN A 38 2.94 6.74 23.59
C GLN A 38 4.46 6.90 23.71
N THR A 39 4.88 7.83 24.54
CA THR A 39 6.29 8.06 24.82
C THR A 39 6.67 7.33 26.10
N LYS A 40 7.71 6.49 26.04
CA LYS A 40 8.24 5.79 27.20
C LYS A 40 9.72 6.08 27.39
N TYR A 41 10.15 6.09 28.65
CA TYR A 41 11.57 6.10 28.98
C TYR A 41 12.17 4.72 28.75
N ILE A 42 13.24 4.66 28.00
CA ILE A 42 14.00 3.44 27.76
C ILE A 42 15.39 3.62 28.37
N SER A 43 15.80 2.68 29.20
CA SER A 43 17.17 2.63 29.73
C SER A 43 18.06 1.83 28.77
N LEU A 44 19.28 2.30 28.55
CA LEU A 44 20.27 1.55 27.79
C LEU A 44 20.78 0.37 28.62
N LYS A 45 20.92 -0.80 27.99
CA LYS A 45 21.46 -2.00 28.71
C LYS A 45 22.86 -1.77 29.29
N ARG A 46 23.67 -0.87 28.69
CA ARG A 46 25.05 -0.56 29.09
C ARG A 46 25.14 0.61 30.10
N SER A 47 24.08 1.39 30.26
CA SER A 47 24.01 2.52 31.18
C SER A 47 22.57 2.64 31.72
N PRO A 48 22.23 1.94 32.81
CA PRO A 48 20.87 1.95 33.38
C PRO A 48 20.42 3.34 33.86
N THR A 49 21.36 4.25 34.09
CA THR A 49 21.11 5.64 34.51
C THR A 49 20.71 6.53 33.31
N ASP A 50 21.18 6.18 32.11
CA ASP A 50 20.88 6.95 30.92
C ASP A 50 19.51 6.54 30.37
N LYS A 51 18.55 7.42 30.58
CA LYS A 51 17.19 7.25 30.11
C LYS A 51 16.93 8.22 28.94
N PHE A 52 16.39 7.74 27.88
CA PHE A 52 15.93 8.57 26.78
C PHE A 52 14.47 8.30 26.46
N LEU A 53 13.78 9.32 25.97
CA LEU A 53 12.39 9.22 25.54
C LEU A 53 12.33 8.56 24.17
N ARG A 54 11.54 7.52 24.04
CA ARG A 54 11.23 6.88 22.76
C ARG A 54 9.74 6.78 22.58
N SER A 55 9.27 7.24 21.43
CA SER A 55 7.90 6.99 21.00
C SER A 55 7.76 5.53 20.56
N LEU A 56 6.81 4.83 21.14
CA LEU A 56 6.46 3.47 20.72
C LEU A 56 5.71 3.53 19.42
N LYS A 57 6.14 2.73 18.44
CA LYS A 57 5.50 2.63 17.13
C LYS A 57 5.14 1.18 16.84
N CYS A 58 3.91 0.96 16.38
CA CYS A 58 3.46 -0.38 15.97
C CYS A 58 4.01 -0.77 14.61
N GLU A 59 4.49 0.21 13.82
CA GLU A 59 5.02 0.01 12.47
C GLU A 59 4.03 -0.67 11.52
N ASP A 60 2.74 -0.46 11.74
CA ASP A 60 1.67 -0.98 10.91
C ASP A 60 1.07 0.12 10.04
N LEU A 61 0.92 -0.15 8.73
CA LEU A 61 0.33 0.79 7.76
C LEU A 61 -1.16 1.05 8.01
N SER A 62 -1.84 0.15 8.72
CA SER A 62 -3.23 0.36 9.12
C SER A 62 -3.37 1.33 10.29
N CYS A 63 -2.28 1.55 11.04
CA CYS A 63 -2.26 2.49 12.17
C CYS A 63 -2.05 3.93 11.66
N PRO A 64 -2.99 4.85 11.88
CA PRO A 64 -2.88 6.22 11.37
C PRO A 64 -1.60 6.95 11.78
N PRO A 65 -1.14 6.92 13.04
CA PRO A 65 0.12 7.56 13.46
C PRO A 65 1.36 6.97 12.77
N CYS A 66 1.42 5.64 12.60
CA CYS A 66 2.58 4.99 11.99
C CYS A 66 2.59 5.10 10.46
N ARG A 67 1.41 5.19 9.85
CA ARG A 67 1.27 5.28 8.40
C ARG A 67 2.03 6.46 7.82
N SER A 68 1.90 7.64 8.42
CA SER A 68 2.59 8.86 7.96
C SER A 68 4.12 8.68 7.97
N ASP A 69 4.67 8.12 9.05
CA ASP A 69 6.10 7.88 9.17
C ASP A 69 6.63 6.85 8.17
N ILE A 70 5.87 5.75 7.99
CA ILE A 70 6.27 4.69 7.07
C ILE A 70 6.24 5.23 5.65
N VAL A 71 5.17 5.93 5.29
CA VAL A 71 5.03 6.55 3.97
C VAL A 71 6.11 7.58 3.74
N GLY A 72 6.40 8.47 4.71
CA GLY A 72 7.48 9.44 4.60
C GLY A 72 8.83 8.78 4.34
N LYS A 73 9.18 7.73 5.10
CA LYS A 73 10.42 6.98 4.88
C LYS A 73 10.50 6.32 3.50
N HIS A 74 9.38 5.79 3.01
CA HIS A 74 9.33 5.21 1.67
C HIS A 74 9.47 6.27 0.59
N THR A 75 8.83 7.43 0.76
CA THR A 75 8.95 8.57 -0.17
C THR A 75 10.39 9.07 -0.24
N HIS A 76 11.08 9.23 0.89
CA HIS A 76 12.49 9.58 0.90
C HIS A 76 13.35 8.57 0.15
N LYS A 77 13.18 7.27 0.42
CA LYS A 77 13.94 6.23 -0.30
C LYS A 77 13.71 6.25 -1.80
N ILE A 78 12.48 6.53 -2.23
CA ILE A 78 12.14 6.66 -3.65
C ILE A 78 12.80 7.91 -4.23
N SER A 79 12.71 9.04 -3.54
CA SER A 79 13.36 10.29 -3.95
C SER A 79 14.86 10.14 -4.06
N ASP A 80 15.49 9.53 -3.05
CA ASP A 80 16.94 9.25 -3.05
C ASP A 80 17.33 8.34 -4.23
N TYR A 81 16.51 7.31 -4.50
CA TYR A 81 16.71 6.42 -5.64
C TYR A 81 16.63 7.20 -6.95
N ILE A 82 15.60 7.98 -7.17
CA ILE A 82 15.44 8.80 -8.40
C ILE A 82 16.62 9.75 -8.56
N SER A 83 16.99 10.45 -7.50
CA SER A 83 18.11 11.41 -7.53
C SER A 83 19.48 10.77 -7.77
N SER A 84 19.62 9.48 -7.42
CA SER A 84 20.86 8.73 -7.62
C SER A 84 21.02 8.14 -9.02
N GLN A 85 19.96 8.18 -9.84
CA GLN A 85 20.01 7.64 -11.21
C GLN A 85 20.68 8.64 -12.15
N SER A 86 21.80 8.24 -12.75
CA SER A 86 22.46 9.01 -13.83
C SER A 86 21.68 8.91 -15.15
N ASP A 87 21.05 7.77 -15.39
CA ASP A 87 20.26 7.49 -16.58
C ASP A 87 18.81 7.22 -16.21
N PRO A 88 17.84 7.96 -16.77
CA PRO A 88 16.43 7.71 -16.55
C PRO A 88 16.05 6.32 -17.09
N PRO A 89 15.04 5.65 -16.49
CA PRO A 89 14.53 4.39 -17.03
C PRO A 89 13.93 4.62 -18.41
N SER A 90 14.10 3.64 -19.30
CA SER A 90 13.53 3.71 -20.65
C SER A 90 11.99 3.69 -20.61
N ARG A 91 11.44 3.14 -19.52
CA ARG A 91 9.99 2.97 -19.36
C ARG A 91 9.58 2.89 -17.90
N THR A 92 8.54 3.65 -17.56
CA THR A 92 7.85 3.54 -16.28
C THR A 92 6.41 3.09 -16.50
N LEU A 93 5.98 2.06 -15.78
CA LEU A 93 4.64 1.51 -15.82
C LEU A 93 3.94 1.71 -14.47
N LEU A 94 2.74 2.23 -14.49
CA LEU A 94 1.82 2.21 -13.34
C LEU A 94 0.83 1.05 -13.54
N ILE A 95 0.98 0.01 -12.74
CA ILE A 95 0.14 -1.19 -12.78
C ILE A 95 -0.83 -1.14 -11.61
N THR A 96 -2.12 -1.15 -11.87
CA THR A 96 -3.15 -1.23 -10.84
C THR A 96 -3.73 -2.64 -10.80
N LEU A 97 -3.64 -3.28 -9.64
CA LEU A 97 -4.20 -4.61 -9.37
C LEU A 97 -5.42 -4.46 -8.47
N THR A 98 -6.56 -4.98 -8.90
CA THR A 98 -7.83 -4.85 -8.18
C THR A 98 -8.36 -6.20 -7.74
N LEU A 99 -9.12 -6.23 -6.64
CA LEU A 99 -9.90 -7.39 -6.20
C LEU A 99 -11.36 -7.27 -6.62
N SER A 100 -12.01 -8.41 -6.84
CA SER A 100 -13.47 -8.45 -6.87
C SER A 100 -14.01 -8.21 -5.45
N HIS A 101 -14.87 -7.21 -5.29
CA HIS A 101 -15.39 -6.80 -3.99
C HIS A 101 -16.89 -6.48 -4.06
N SER A 102 -17.52 -6.48 -2.90
CA SER A 102 -18.92 -6.07 -2.70
C SER A 102 -19.09 -5.52 -1.28
N THR A 103 -20.23 -4.93 -0.98
CA THR A 103 -20.58 -4.44 0.37
C THR A 103 -20.56 -5.51 1.46
N GLN A 104 -20.63 -6.78 1.08
CA GLN A 104 -20.60 -7.92 2.02
C GLN A 104 -19.20 -8.35 2.44
N HIS A 105 -18.17 -7.90 1.72
CA HIS A 105 -16.79 -8.29 2.03
C HIS A 105 -16.22 -7.41 3.15
N PRO A 106 -15.81 -8.00 4.29
CA PRO A 106 -15.11 -7.25 5.34
C PRO A 106 -13.79 -6.66 4.82
N PHE A 107 -13.43 -5.48 5.30
CA PHE A 107 -12.16 -4.83 4.93
C PHE A 107 -10.95 -5.74 5.14
N LYS A 108 -10.87 -6.39 6.32
CA LYS A 108 -9.76 -7.28 6.65
C LYS A 108 -9.60 -8.42 5.64
N TYR A 109 -10.70 -9.02 5.20
CA TYR A 109 -10.68 -10.08 4.19
C TYR A 109 -10.06 -9.59 2.86
N LEU A 110 -10.47 -8.42 2.40
CA LEU A 110 -9.94 -7.84 1.16
C LEU A 110 -8.49 -7.41 1.31
N TYR A 111 -8.14 -6.79 2.44
CA TYR A 111 -6.79 -6.30 2.70
C TYR A 111 -5.76 -7.44 2.83
N ASP A 112 -6.09 -8.47 3.60
CA ASP A 112 -5.23 -9.65 3.72
C ASP A 112 -5.15 -10.41 2.39
N GLY A 113 -6.27 -10.48 1.68
CA GLY A 113 -6.35 -11.13 0.38
C GLY A 113 -5.45 -10.47 -0.66
N ILE A 114 -5.44 -9.15 -0.76
CA ILE A 114 -4.57 -8.44 -1.71
C ILE A 114 -3.10 -8.61 -1.35
N LYS A 115 -2.74 -8.51 -0.05
CA LYS A 115 -1.36 -8.71 0.42
C LYS A 115 -0.83 -10.10 0.08
N SER A 116 -1.60 -11.12 0.41
CA SER A 116 -1.24 -12.51 0.16
C SER A 116 -1.10 -12.79 -1.34
N SER A 117 -2.01 -12.23 -2.16
CA SER A 117 -1.99 -12.43 -3.60
C SER A 117 -0.82 -11.72 -4.27
N ILE A 118 -0.47 -10.51 -3.84
CA ILE A 118 0.73 -9.80 -4.31
C ILE A 118 1.99 -10.61 -3.95
N SER A 119 2.07 -11.09 -2.72
CA SER A 119 3.20 -11.91 -2.27
C SER A 119 3.34 -13.19 -3.10
N HIS A 120 2.23 -13.91 -3.33
CA HIS A 120 2.23 -15.11 -4.17
C HIS A 120 2.64 -14.79 -5.62
N MET A 121 2.07 -13.73 -6.22
CA MET A 121 2.42 -13.31 -7.58
C MET A 121 3.91 -13.03 -7.71
N LYS A 122 4.47 -12.24 -6.79
CA LYS A 122 5.89 -11.84 -6.81
C LYS A 122 6.85 -13.02 -6.66
N ASN A 123 6.45 -14.04 -5.92
CA ASN A 123 7.23 -15.27 -5.73
C ASN A 123 7.09 -16.26 -6.88
N SER A 124 6.15 -16.04 -7.81
CA SER A 124 5.92 -16.93 -8.94
C SER A 124 7.05 -16.90 -9.97
N TYR A 125 7.27 -18.01 -10.64
CA TYR A 125 8.21 -18.09 -11.76
C TYR A 125 7.83 -17.10 -12.88
N GLY A 126 6.54 -17.00 -13.20
CA GLY A 126 6.05 -16.11 -14.26
C GLY A 126 6.34 -14.62 -14.00
N TRP A 127 6.25 -14.19 -12.73
CA TRP A 127 6.61 -12.82 -12.36
C TRP A 127 8.13 -12.58 -12.48
N ARG A 128 8.93 -13.52 -12.02
CA ARG A 128 10.39 -13.43 -12.17
C ARG A 128 10.81 -13.37 -13.63
N LYS A 129 10.19 -14.23 -14.46
CA LYS A 129 10.43 -14.20 -15.92
C LYS A 129 10.02 -12.87 -16.52
N LEU A 130 8.85 -12.32 -16.17
CA LEU A 130 8.41 -11.01 -16.65
C LEU A 130 9.41 -9.91 -16.31
N LYS A 131 9.94 -9.91 -15.07
CA LYS A 131 10.97 -8.97 -14.64
C LYS A 131 12.25 -9.09 -15.49
N THR A 132 12.66 -10.29 -15.80
CA THR A 132 13.82 -10.54 -16.67
C THR A 132 13.55 -10.05 -18.09
N ASP A 133 12.40 -10.39 -18.67
CA ASP A 133 12.00 -10.00 -20.03
C ASP A 133 11.97 -8.47 -20.19
N LEU A 134 11.54 -7.74 -19.14
CA LEU A 134 11.44 -6.28 -19.13
C LEU A 134 12.73 -5.58 -18.69
N LYS A 135 13.79 -6.31 -18.36
CA LYS A 135 15.01 -5.74 -17.74
C LYS A 135 14.67 -4.81 -16.58
N HIS A 136 13.92 -5.36 -15.62
CA HIS A 136 13.40 -4.65 -14.47
C HIS A 136 14.54 -4.02 -13.66
N ARG A 137 14.40 -2.73 -13.33
CA ARG A 137 15.33 -1.97 -12.48
C ARG A 137 14.79 -1.87 -11.05
N PHE A 138 13.56 -1.37 -10.92
CA PHE A 138 12.97 -1.05 -9.64
C PHE A 138 11.45 -1.20 -9.66
N HIS A 139 10.84 -1.52 -8.53
CA HIS A 139 9.40 -1.40 -8.33
C HIS A 139 9.07 -1.15 -6.87
N PHE A 140 7.97 -0.46 -6.64
CA PHE A 140 7.34 -0.40 -5.33
C PHE A 140 5.84 -0.60 -5.44
N ASP A 141 5.24 -1.04 -4.33
CA ASP A 141 3.81 -1.27 -4.23
C ASP A 141 3.18 -0.34 -3.22
N ARG A 142 1.98 0.09 -3.52
CA ARG A 142 1.13 0.84 -2.59
C ARG A 142 -0.27 0.26 -2.61
N ILE A 143 -0.74 -0.21 -1.45
CA ILE A 143 -2.13 -0.62 -1.28
C ILE A 143 -2.94 0.62 -0.90
N GLU A 144 -4.02 0.85 -1.64
CA GLU A 144 -4.98 1.91 -1.39
C GLU A 144 -6.36 1.31 -1.15
N THR A 145 -7.15 2.01 -0.34
CA THR A 145 -8.53 1.65 -0.07
C THR A 145 -9.42 2.84 -0.33
N LYS A 146 -10.45 2.63 -1.14
CA LYS A 146 -11.56 3.57 -1.30
C LYS A 146 -12.81 2.94 -0.72
N VAL A 147 -13.64 3.76 -0.10
CA VAL A 147 -14.92 3.29 0.47
C VAL A 147 -16.06 3.92 -0.31
N SER A 148 -17.01 3.11 -0.69
CA SER A 148 -18.23 3.56 -1.36
C SER A 148 -19.45 2.93 -0.68
N PRO A 149 -20.52 3.70 -0.41
CA PRO A 149 -21.77 3.15 0.12
C PRO A 149 -22.38 2.07 -0.76
N HIS A 150 -22.14 2.13 -2.07
CA HIS A 150 -22.73 1.21 -3.05
C HIS A 150 -21.91 -0.05 -3.29
N THR A 151 -20.58 0.02 -3.17
CA THR A 151 -19.68 -1.09 -3.50
C THR A 151 -18.85 -1.59 -2.33
N GLY A 152 -18.93 -0.92 -1.18
CA GLY A 152 -18.12 -1.25 0.00
C GLY A 152 -16.67 -0.82 -0.14
N PHE A 153 -15.77 -1.62 0.43
CA PHE A 153 -14.32 -1.37 0.39
C PHE A 153 -13.74 -1.79 -0.96
N ASN A 154 -13.21 -0.85 -1.70
CA ASN A 154 -12.43 -1.11 -2.90
C ASN A 154 -10.94 -1.06 -2.53
N VAL A 155 -10.34 -2.23 -2.33
CA VAL A 155 -8.92 -2.37 -2.01
C VAL A 155 -8.18 -2.71 -3.29
N HIS A 156 -7.19 -1.90 -3.64
CA HIS A 156 -6.38 -2.09 -4.84
C HIS A 156 -4.91 -1.78 -4.55
N CYS A 157 -4.04 -2.34 -5.37
CA CYS A 157 -2.61 -2.09 -5.28
C CYS A 157 -2.13 -1.37 -6.53
N HIS A 158 -1.44 -0.27 -6.32
CA HIS A 158 -0.67 0.39 -7.35
C HIS A 158 0.78 -0.06 -7.26
N GLN A 159 1.31 -0.53 -8.38
CA GLN A 159 2.71 -0.86 -8.53
C GLN A 159 3.33 0.11 -9.52
N VAL A 160 4.36 0.82 -9.10
CA VAL A 160 5.22 1.54 -10.03
C VAL A 160 6.36 0.61 -10.40
N PHE A 161 6.58 0.42 -11.68
CA PHE A 161 7.50 -0.56 -12.22
C PHE A 161 8.39 0.10 -13.28
N GLU A 162 9.67 0.19 -13.00
CA GLU A 162 10.68 0.72 -13.91
C GLU A 162 11.41 -0.39 -14.64
N CYS A 163 11.58 -0.22 -15.92
CA CYS A 163 12.28 -1.17 -16.78
C CYS A 163 13.06 -0.47 -17.91
N GLU A 164 14.05 -1.17 -18.43
CA GLU A 164 14.87 -0.69 -19.56
C GLU A 164 14.31 -1.16 -20.91
N ASP A 165 13.57 -2.26 -20.92
CA ASP A 165 13.00 -2.79 -22.16
C ASP A 165 11.61 -2.22 -22.41
N ASN A 166 11.47 -1.51 -23.51
CA ASN A 166 10.21 -0.96 -24.01
C ASN A 166 9.66 -1.71 -25.25
N SER A 167 10.29 -2.82 -25.62
CA SER A 167 9.92 -3.59 -26.82
C SER A 167 8.57 -4.31 -26.70
N ILE A 168 8.15 -4.63 -25.46
CA ILE A 168 6.89 -5.34 -25.23
C ILE A 168 5.75 -4.32 -25.07
N PRO A 169 4.77 -4.27 -25.98
CA PRO A 169 3.67 -3.33 -25.90
C PRO A 169 2.73 -3.63 -24.71
N ILE A 170 2.04 -2.61 -24.21
CA ILE A 170 1.07 -2.76 -23.08
C ILE A 170 -0.02 -3.78 -23.42
N THR A 171 -0.44 -3.86 -24.68
CA THR A 171 -1.41 -4.84 -25.16
C THR A 171 -1.00 -6.28 -24.86
N ASP A 172 0.29 -6.57 -24.88
CA ASP A 172 0.83 -7.91 -24.61
C ASP A 172 1.18 -8.09 -23.14
N LEU A 173 1.55 -7.01 -22.44
CA LEU A 173 1.82 -7.03 -21.01
C LEU A 173 0.56 -7.27 -20.18
N LYS A 174 -0.55 -6.60 -20.55
CA LYS A 174 -1.80 -6.66 -19.78
C LYS A 174 -2.34 -8.09 -19.63
N PRO A 175 -2.47 -8.92 -20.67
CA PRO A 175 -2.91 -10.30 -20.54
C PRO A 175 -1.91 -11.18 -19.75
N ARG A 176 -0.60 -10.95 -19.88
CA ARG A 176 0.41 -11.69 -19.11
C ARG A 176 0.27 -11.40 -17.61
N ILE A 177 0.19 -10.13 -17.21
CA ILE A 177 0.03 -9.72 -15.82
C ILE A 177 -1.33 -10.17 -15.29
N HIS A 178 -2.40 -10.07 -16.08
CA HIS A 178 -3.73 -10.56 -15.71
C HIS A 178 -3.72 -12.06 -15.38
N SER A 179 -3.04 -12.85 -16.20
CA SER A 179 -2.90 -14.29 -15.95
C SER A 179 -2.19 -14.58 -14.62
N LEU A 180 -1.10 -13.87 -14.33
CA LEU A 180 -0.35 -14.01 -13.08
C LEU A 180 -1.20 -13.58 -11.87
N TRP A 181 -1.90 -12.47 -12.00
CA TRP A 181 -2.79 -11.95 -10.95
C TRP A 181 -3.94 -12.91 -10.67
N SER A 182 -4.65 -13.36 -11.71
CA SER A 182 -5.77 -14.30 -11.57
C SER A 182 -5.35 -15.62 -10.94
N LYS A 183 -4.18 -16.16 -11.29
CA LYS A 183 -3.61 -17.36 -10.63
C LYS A 183 -3.34 -17.10 -9.16
N SER A 184 -2.83 -15.93 -8.82
CA SER A 184 -2.52 -15.57 -7.43
C SER A 184 -3.78 -15.38 -6.59
N LEU A 185 -4.83 -14.80 -7.17
CA LEU A 185 -6.14 -14.70 -6.52
C LEU A 185 -6.73 -16.08 -6.27
N SER A 186 -6.74 -16.95 -7.27
CA SER A 186 -7.26 -18.32 -7.15
C SER A 186 -6.49 -19.13 -6.11
N HIS A 187 -5.17 -19.00 -6.04
CA HIS A 187 -4.35 -19.64 -5.00
C HIS A 187 -4.78 -19.23 -3.59
N ASN A 188 -5.14 -17.97 -3.39
CA ASN A 188 -5.61 -17.44 -2.12
C ASN A 188 -7.15 -17.58 -1.94
N LYS A 189 -7.80 -18.40 -2.74
CA LYS A 189 -9.26 -18.65 -2.72
C LYS A 189 -10.11 -17.38 -2.90
N LEU A 190 -9.56 -16.41 -3.60
CA LEU A 190 -10.26 -15.19 -3.99
C LEU A 190 -10.85 -15.35 -5.39
N ARG A 191 -11.94 -14.66 -5.64
CA ARG A 191 -12.59 -14.67 -6.94
C ARG A 191 -11.67 -14.03 -7.99
N PRO A 192 -11.43 -14.69 -9.15
CA PRO A 192 -10.73 -14.09 -10.27
C PRO A 192 -11.43 -12.82 -10.76
N VAL A 193 -10.65 -11.89 -11.25
CA VAL A 193 -11.14 -10.61 -11.80
C VAL A 193 -11.21 -10.66 -13.32
N SER A 194 -12.11 -9.86 -13.90
CA SER A 194 -12.17 -9.75 -15.35
C SER A 194 -10.95 -9.03 -15.93
N PRO A 195 -10.53 -9.35 -17.15
CA PRO A 195 -9.40 -8.65 -17.81
C PRO A 195 -9.61 -7.15 -17.94
N GLN A 196 -10.88 -6.73 -18.07
CA GLN A 196 -11.25 -5.33 -18.26
C GLN A 196 -11.05 -4.48 -16.99
N TYR A 197 -11.43 -5.02 -15.82
CA TYR A 197 -11.49 -4.25 -14.56
C TYR A 197 -10.46 -4.69 -13.52
N GLY A 198 -9.89 -5.87 -13.69
CA GLY A 198 -8.96 -6.44 -12.71
C GLY A 198 -7.57 -5.85 -12.76
N ILE A 199 -7.17 -5.33 -13.93
CA ILE A 199 -5.85 -4.74 -14.14
C ILE A 199 -5.95 -3.53 -15.06
N ASP A 200 -5.32 -2.45 -14.63
CA ASP A 200 -5.02 -1.30 -15.47
C ASP A 200 -3.51 -1.09 -15.55
N ILE A 201 -2.99 -0.75 -16.73
CA ILE A 201 -1.58 -0.44 -16.95
C ILE A 201 -1.51 0.87 -17.71
N LYS A 202 -0.79 1.83 -17.15
CA LYS A 202 -0.50 3.11 -17.77
C LYS A 202 1.00 3.29 -17.89
N GLU A 203 1.44 3.90 -18.97
CA GLU A 203 2.81 4.31 -19.20
C GLU A 203 2.93 5.81 -18.95
N GLY A 204 4.01 6.25 -18.34
CA GLY A 204 4.27 7.66 -18.07
C GLY A 204 5.00 7.91 -16.75
N ASP A 205 5.11 9.16 -16.36
CA ASP A 205 5.88 9.68 -15.23
C ASP A 205 5.28 9.31 -13.86
N GLY A 206 5.06 8.01 -13.65
CA GLY A 206 4.35 7.44 -12.50
C GLY A 206 4.91 7.82 -11.14
N PHE A 207 6.22 8.12 -11.05
CA PHE A 207 6.86 8.48 -9.80
C PHE A 207 6.46 9.88 -9.32
N GLU A 208 6.56 10.88 -10.17
CA GLU A 208 6.22 12.26 -9.81
C GLU A 208 4.75 12.39 -9.46
N THR A 209 3.87 11.80 -10.26
CA THR A 209 2.42 11.88 -10.05
C THR A 209 1.97 11.14 -8.78
N TYR A 210 2.61 10.04 -8.40
CA TYR A 210 2.22 9.25 -7.22
C TYR A 210 2.87 9.73 -5.92
N GLY A 211 4.11 10.22 -5.96
CA GLY A 211 4.80 10.82 -4.82
C GLY A 211 4.18 12.18 -4.44
N LEU A 212 3.95 13.04 -5.42
CA LEU A 212 3.46 14.41 -5.21
C LEU A 212 1.97 14.49 -4.81
N LYS A 213 1.11 13.54 -5.21
CA LYS A 213 -0.29 13.50 -4.75
C LYS A 213 -0.43 13.37 -3.23
N GLN A 214 0.59 12.89 -2.54
CA GLN A 214 0.56 12.81 -1.08
C GLN A 214 0.75 14.17 -0.41
N GLU A 215 1.60 15.04 -0.95
CA GLU A 215 1.79 16.38 -0.39
C GLU A 215 0.54 17.25 -0.57
N GLN A 216 -0.18 17.09 -1.67
CA GLN A 216 -1.42 17.83 -1.91
C GLN A 216 -2.56 17.36 -1.00
N ASN A 217 -2.68 16.07 -0.73
CA ASN A 217 -3.70 15.54 0.20
C ASN A 217 -3.38 15.85 1.67
N GLN A 218 -2.11 16.04 2.03
CA GLN A 218 -1.74 16.50 3.37
C GLN A 218 -1.98 17.99 3.61
N LYS A 219 -2.02 18.83 2.55
CA LYS A 219 -2.33 20.26 2.64
C LYS A 219 -3.83 20.55 2.64
N MET A 220 -4.69 19.56 2.36
CA MET A 220 -6.16 19.72 2.35
C MET A 220 -6.84 19.06 3.58
N MET A 221 -6.09 18.52 4.52
CA MET A 221 -6.55 18.10 5.84
C MET A 221 -5.97 19.03 6.92
#